data_d45fe9d9387e0c14694424fe032ada19
#
_entry.id   d45fe9d9387e0c14694424fe032ada19
#
_cell.length_a   1.000
_cell.length_b   1.000
_cell.length_c   1.000
_cell.angle_alpha   90.00
_cell.angle_beta   90.00
_cell.angle_gamma   90.00
#
_symmetry.space_group_name_H-M   'P 1'
#
loop_
_entity.id
_entity.type
_entity.pdbx_description
1 polymer ?
#
loop_
_entity_poly.entity_id
_entity_poly.type
_entity_poly.pdbx_seq_one_letter_code
_entity_poly.pdbx_strand_id
1 'polypeptide(L)'
;MAITCETAGDLFAERASDGTTMLDSLDTMANSANAKQFVNHTLADVLRPERIWQGDAPTCTVSTMQYELAKQKPAEYVRLMTGLTVNGSVTLAGGGVMQTQVGDAVLQSLLAKDHRSPTEAIFQSAAMEYANGADTYNLATRASTGVDAQGDAKSYQGLYGDQIRTMVGDLFGIEYKTTKISTNDEAAAALATLNRSNVPNRPVLVDLVIDEKSNHCVAFEGYANGMVTFRDPQTGQKFSITEHEFLETAAAVHVAPKPVIRKPRRMMLDEMEP
;
A
#
# COMPACT_ATOMS: atom_id res chain seq x y z
N MET A 1 13.05 -12.00 -11.60
CA MET A 1 14.23 -12.57 -10.91
C MET A 1 13.93 -14.02 -10.62
N ALA A 2 14.83 -14.95 -10.96
CA ALA A 2 14.62 -16.37 -10.60
C ALA A 2 14.92 -16.52 -9.10
N ILE A 3 14.00 -17.11 -8.33
CA ILE A 3 14.21 -17.39 -6.92
C ILE A 3 15.09 -18.65 -6.84
N THR A 4 16.29 -18.51 -6.28
CA THR A 4 17.17 -19.61 -5.93
C THR A 4 16.79 -20.17 -4.57
N CYS A 5 17.30 -21.39 -4.20
CA CYS A 5 17.04 -21.95 -2.85
C CYS A 5 17.57 -21.04 -1.73
N GLU A 6 18.67 -20.34 -1.94
CA GLU A 6 19.25 -19.39 -0.98
C GLU A 6 18.35 -18.15 -0.82
N THR A 7 17.92 -17.54 -1.93
CA THR A 7 17.00 -16.39 -1.90
C THR A 7 15.60 -16.76 -1.36
N ALA A 8 15.15 -18.00 -1.55
CA ALA A 8 13.93 -18.48 -0.93
C ALA A 8 14.08 -18.61 0.59
N GLY A 9 15.22 -19.15 1.08
CA GLY A 9 15.51 -19.23 2.51
C GLY A 9 15.51 -17.87 3.18
N ASP A 10 16.16 -16.89 2.58
CA ASP A 10 16.20 -15.50 3.07
C ASP A 10 14.80 -14.87 3.11
N LEU A 11 14.00 -15.08 2.06
CA LEU A 11 12.62 -14.58 1.98
C LEU A 11 11.76 -15.16 3.12
N PHE A 12 11.80 -16.48 3.36
CA PHE A 12 11.02 -17.12 4.41
C PHE A 12 11.49 -16.76 5.83
N ALA A 13 12.76 -16.38 5.98
CA ALA A 13 13.35 -15.92 7.25
C ALA A 13 13.14 -14.43 7.50
N GLU A 14 12.65 -13.66 6.51
CA GLU A 14 12.35 -12.25 6.68
C GLU A 14 11.36 -12.06 7.83
N ARG A 15 11.55 -10.97 8.60
CA ARG A 15 10.73 -10.68 9.76
C ARG A 15 9.78 -9.51 9.51
N ALA A 16 8.56 -9.71 9.94
CA ALA A 16 7.52 -8.69 9.99
C ALA A 16 7.76 -7.69 11.14
N SER A 17 6.91 -6.69 11.23
CA SER A 17 6.99 -5.61 12.23
C SER A 17 6.87 -6.09 13.68
N ASP A 18 6.18 -7.21 13.93
CA ASP A 18 6.03 -7.84 15.24
C ASP A 18 7.13 -8.88 15.55
N GLY A 19 8.07 -9.08 14.63
CA GLY A 19 9.19 -10.02 14.75
C GLY A 19 8.90 -11.44 14.27
N THR A 20 7.66 -11.79 13.87
CA THR A 20 7.34 -13.09 13.28
C THR A 20 8.01 -13.24 11.92
N THR A 21 8.45 -14.46 11.58
CA THR A 21 8.97 -14.71 10.23
C THR A 21 7.84 -14.91 9.23
N MET A 22 8.16 -14.73 7.95
CA MET A 22 7.20 -15.05 6.89
C MET A 22 6.75 -16.52 6.98
N LEU A 23 7.66 -17.44 7.29
CA LEU A 23 7.37 -18.87 7.45
C LEU A 23 6.39 -19.11 8.61
N ASP A 24 6.62 -18.51 9.79
CA ASP A 24 5.74 -18.66 10.96
C ASP A 24 4.32 -18.20 10.65
N SER A 25 4.18 -17.08 9.91
CA SER A 25 2.89 -16.54 9.49
C SER A 25 2.18 -17.48 8.50
N LEU A 26 2.90 -18.02 7.51
CA LEU A 26 2.34 -18.99 6.56
C LEU A 26 1.94 -20.30 7.23
N ASP A 27 2.73 -20.79 8.18
CA ASP A 27 2.41 -22.00 8.96
C ASP A 27 1.14 -21.79 9.80
N THR A 28 1.02 -20.64 10.46
CA THR A 28 -0.19 -20.24 11.18
C THR A 28 -1.43 -20.24 10.26
N MET A 29 -1.31 -19.66 9.06
CA MET A 29 -2.39 -19.64 8.07
C MET A 29 -2.73 -21.05 7.58
N ALA A 30 -1.72 -21.88 7.29
CA ALA A 30 -1.89 -23.24 6.78
C ALA A 30 -2.58 -24.17 7.80
N ASN A 31 -2.33 -23.98 9.08
CA ASN A 31 -2.94 -24.76 10.18
C ASN A 31 -4.34 -24.26 10.57
N SER A 32 -4.79 -23.13 10.05
CA SER A 32 -6.14 -22.61 10.29
C SER A 32 -7.15 -23.20 9.31
N ALA A 33 -8.25 -23.76 9.83
CA ALA A 33 -9.32 -24.33 9.01
C ALA A 33 -9.92 -23.30 8.02
N ASN A 34 -10.01 -22.03 8.44
CA ASN A 34 -10.63 -20.96 7.66
C ASN A 34 -9.63 -20.28 6.72
N ALA A 35 -8.34 -20.28 7.06
CA ALA A 35 -7.34 -19.50 6.34
C ALA A 35 -6.47 -20.29 5.36
N LYS A 36 -6.36 -21.62 5.52
CA LYS A 36 -5.47 -22.47 4.69
C LYS A 36 -5.67 -22.31 3.16
N GLN A 37 -6.90 -22.00 2.75
CA GLN A 37 -7.23 -21.78 1.34
C GLN A 37 -6.53 -20.54 0.75
N PHE A 38 -6.10 -19.59 1.57
CA PHE A 38 -5.47 -18.34 1.14
C PHE A 38 -3.93 -18.42 1.03
N VAL A 39 -3.31 -19.49 1.54
CA VAL A 39 -1.83 -19.64 1.54
C VAL A 39 -1.25 -19.49 0.15
N ASN A 40 -1.80 -20.20 -0.85
CA ASN A 40 -1.29 -20.15 -2.22
C ASN A 40 -1.49 -18.78 -2.87
N HIS A 41 -2.60 -18.09 -2.59
CA HIS A 41 -2.85 -16.74 -3.10
C HIS A 41 -1.89 -15.74 -2.47
N THR A 42 -1.70 -15.80 -1.14
CA THR A 42 -0.75 -14.93 -0.42
C THR A 42 0.69 -15.13 -0.90
N LEU A 43 1.11 -16.38 -1.12
CA LEU A 43 2.41 -16.68 -1.71
C LEU A 43 2.53 -16.18 -3.16
N ALA A 44 1.48 -16.31 -3.96
CA ALA A 44 1.48 -15.81 -5.34
C ALA A 44 1.65 -14.29 -5.39
N ASP A 45 1.01 -13.55 -4.46
CA ASP A 45 1.13 -12.10 -4.33
C ASP A 45 2.56 -11.67 -3.97
N VAL A 46 3.23 -12.39 -3.07
CA VAL A 46 4.63 -12.13 -2.71
C VAL A 46 5.61 -12.47 -3.84
N LEU A 47 5.39 -13.61 -4.51
CA LEU A 47 6.27 -14.07 -5.58
C LEU A 47 6.10 -13.31 -6.89
N ARG A 48 4.93 -12.71 -7.08
CA ARG A 48 4.55 -11.97 -8.29
C ARG A 48 3.69 -10.75 -7.93
N PRO A 49 4.21 -9.81 -7.16
CA PRO A 49 3.45 -8.64 -6.72
C PRO A 49 2.88 -7.83 -7.90
N GLU A 50 3.53 -7.89 -9.06
CA GLU A 50 3.05 -7.24 -10.29
C GLU A 50 1.71 -7.79 -10.80
N ARG A 51 1.19 -8.89 -10.25
CA ARG A 51 -0.12 -9.44 -10.56
C ARG A 51 -1.23 -8.95 -9.65
N ILE A 52 -0.89 -8.25 -8.58
CA ILE A 52 -1.88 -7.60 -7.72
C ILE A 52 -2.59 -6.52 -8.52
N TRP A 53 -3.91 -6.60 -8.57
CA TRP A 53 -4.73 -5.65 -9.28
C TRP A 53 -6.00 -5.27 -8.52
N GLN A 54 -6.63 -4.17 -8.90
CA GLN A 54 -7.82 -3.66 -8.20
C GLN A 54 -9.14 -4.26 -8.69
N GLY A 55 -9.15 -4.98 -9.80
CA GLY A 55 -10.37 -5.39 -10.49
C GLY A 55 -11.16 -4.17 -10.98
N ASP A 56 -12.48 -4.30 -10.96
CA ASP A 56 -13.40 -3.19 -11.32
C ASP A 56 -13.74 -2.30 -10.11
N ALA A 57 -13.08 -2.49 -8.97
CA ALA A 57 -13.34 -1.70 -7.77
C ALA A 57 -12.50 -0.41 -7.76
N PRO A 58 -13.03 0.72 -7.23
CA PRO A 58 -12.29 1.98 -7.11
C PRO A 58 -11.32 1.93 -5.92
N THR A 59 -10.43 0.94 -5.93
CA THR A 59 -9.46 0.64 -4.87
C THR A 59 -8.02 0.87 -5.32
N CYS A 60 -7.79 1.71 -6.35
CA CYS A 60 -6.47 1.95 -6.91
C CYS A 60 -5.41 2.25 -5.85
N THR A 61 -5.71 3.11 -4.89
CA THR A 61 -4.78 3.49 -3.83
C THR A 61 -4.37 2.31 -2.96
N VAL A 62 -5.34 1.56 -2.42
CA VAL A 62 -5.03 0.41 -1.54
C VAL A 62 -4.45 -0.77 -2.31
N SER A 63 -4.79 -0.93 -3.59
CA SER A 63 -4.17 -1.93 -4.47
C SER A 63 -2.71 -1.57 -4.76
N THR A 64 -2.41 -0.29 -4.99
CA THR A 64 -1.03 0.20 -5.11
C THR A 64 -0.24 -0.04 -3.81
N MET A 65 -0.85 0.21 -2.65
CA MET A 65 -0.22 -0.07 -1.35
C MET A 65 0.00 -1.57 -1.13
N GLN A 66 -0.96 -2.42 -1.51
CA GLN A 66 -0.84 -3.88 -1.45
C GLN A 66 0.33 -4.37 -2.30
N TYR A 67 0.41 -3.90 -3.55
CA TYR A 67 1.53 -4.20 -4.44
C TYR A 67 2.88 -3.82 -3.83
N GLU A 68 3.00 -2.59 -3.35
CA GLU A 68 4.25 -2.11 -2.77
C GLU A 68 4.62 -2.85 -1.48
N LEU A 69 3.64 -3.21 -0.65
CA LEU A 69 3.87 -3.98 0.57
C LEU A 69 4.34 -5.39 0.27
N ALA A 70 3.66 -6.10 -0.63
CA ALA A 70 4.04 -7.46 -1.05
C ALA A 70 5.44 -7.49 -1.71
N LYS A 71 5.80 -6.43 -2.45
CA LYS A 71 7.08 -6.28 -3.13
C LYS A 71 8.23 -5.91 -2.18
N GLN A 72 8.01 -4.99 -1.24
CA GLN A 72 9.07 -4.39 -0.44
C GLN A 72 9.17 -4.96 0.98
N LYS A 73 8.07 -5.49 1.53
CA LYS A 73 7.97 -6.07 2.87
C LYS A 73 7.14 -7.35 2.86
N PRO A 74 7.58 -8.40 2.14
CA PRO A 74 6.80 -9.61 1.96
C PRO A 74 6.41 -10.29 3.27
N ALA A 75 7.28 -10.34 4.28
CA ALA A 75 6.94 -10.89 5.60
C ALA A 75 5.81 -10.10 6.28
N GLU A 76 5.82 -8.78 6.19
CA GLU A 76 4.75 -7.93 6.73
C GLU A 76 3.43 -8.16 5.98
N TYR A 77 3.48 -8.25 4.65
CA TYR A 77 2.29 -8.57 3.85
C TYR A 77 1.67 -9.91 4.28
N VAL A 78 2.48 -10.97 4.40
CA VAL A 78 2.02 -12.30 4.82
C VAL A 78 1.46 -12.25 6.23
N ARG A 79 2.10 -11.55 7.17
CA ARG A 79 1.60 -11.36 8.53
C ARG A 79 0.22 -10.69 8.55
N LEU A 80 0.06 -9.61 7.76
CA LEU A 80 -1.24 -8.92 7.65
C LEU A 80 -2.32 -9.82 7.09
N MET A 81 -2.02 -10.56 6.01
CA MET A 81 -2.96 -11.51 5.43
C MET A 81 -3.33 -12.65 6.42
N THR A 82 -2.35 -13.14 7.19
CA THR A 82 -2.59 -14.14 8.24
C THR A 82 -3.54 -13.60 9.30
N GLY A 83 -3.29 -12.40 9.82
CA GLY A 83 -4.17 -11.78 10.82
C GLY A 83 -5.59 -11.59 10.31
N LEU A 84 -5.75 -11.07 9.10
CA LEU A 84 -7.07 -10.86 8.49
C LEU A 84 -7.84 -12.15 8.25
N THR A 85 -7.16 -13.22 7.81
CA THR A 85 -7.83 -14.47 7.42
C THR A 85 -8.01 -15.44 8.59
N VAL A 86 -7.14 -15.42 9.60
CA VAL A 86 -7.23 -16.29 10.79
C VAL A 86 -8.07 -15.66 11.89
N ASN A 87 -7.81 -14.37 12.19
CA ASN A 87 -8.35 -13.67 13.35
C ASN A 87 -9.44 -12.63 12.96
N GLY A 88 -9.62 -12.34 11.68
CA GLY A 88 -10.50 -11.27 11.21
C GLY A 88 -9.96 -9.86 11.45
N SER A 89 -8.80 -9.72 12.08
CA SER A 89 -8.17 -8.44 12.36
C SER A 89 -6.65 -8.55 12.52
N VAL A 90 -5.95 -7.42 12.33
CA VAL A 90 -4.49 -7.35 12.49
C VAL A 90 -4.05 -5.95 12.86
N THR A 91 -3.04 -5.84 13.75
CA THR A 91 -2.39 -4.57 14.06
C THR A 91 -1.40 -4.22 12.97
N LEU A 92 -1.48 -3.01 12.43
CA LEU A 92 -0.55 -2.46 11.45
C LEU A 92 0.78 -2.05 12.10
N ALA A 93 1.83 -1.90 11.30
CA ALA A 93 3.15 -1.48 11.79
C ALA A 93 3.13 -0.09 12.48
N GLY A 94 2.21 0.80 12.09
CA GLY A 94 1.96 2.09 12.74
C GLY A 94 1.07 2.02 13.98
N GLY A 95 0.58 0.85 14.38
CA GLY A 95 -0.21 0.61 15.60
C GLY A 95 -1.73 0.62 15.43
N GLY A 96 -2.26 1.03 14.26
CA GLY A 96 -3.69 0.94 13.97
C GLY A 96 -4.16 -0.51 13.81
N VAL A 97 -5.47 -0.76 13.94
CA VAL A 97 -6.06 -2.10 13.78
C VAL A 97 -6.92 -2.16 12.53
N MET A 98 -6.49 -2.96 11.57
CA MET A 98 -7.25 -3.24 10.34
C MET A 98 -8.11 -4.49 10.55
N GLN A 99 -9.38 -4.44 10.13
CA GLN A 99 -10.33 -5.53 10.31
C GLN A 99 -10.95 -5.94 8.98
N THR A 100 -11.17 -7.25 8.79
CA THR A 100 -11.94 -7.71 7.64
C THR A 100 -13.43 -7.53 7.88
N GLN A 101 -14.13 -7.07 6.86
CA GLN A 101 -15.59 -6.99 6.83
C GLN A 101 -16.23 -8.17 6.09
N VAL A 102 -15.41 -9.06 5.56
CA VAL A 102 -15.82 -10.05 4.59
C VAL A 102 -16.07 -11.39 5.29
N GLY A 103 -17.33 -11.71 5.58
CA GLY A 103 -17.72 -13.09 5.86
C GLY A 103 -17.68 -13.94 4.57
N ASP A 104 -17.52 -15.27 4.72
CA ASP A 104 -17.33 -16.21 3.60
C ASP A 104 -18.34 -16.07 2.45
N ALA A 105 -19.63 -15.88 2.78
CA ALA A 105 -20.67 -15.75 1.76
C ALA A 105 -20.53 -14.46 0.92
N VAL A 106 -20.12 -13.37 1.54
CA VAL A 106 -19.87 -12.09 0.84
C VAL A 106 -18.61 -12.20 -0.01
N LEU A 107 -17.56 -12.84 0.51
CA LEU A 107 -16.33 -13.09 -0.23
C LEU A 107 -16.61 -13.89 -1.51
N GLN A 108 -17.36 -15.00 -1.41
CA GLN A 108 -17.70 -15.81 -2.59
C GLN A 108 -18.51 -15.02 -3.63
N SER A 109 -19.42 -14.16 -3.18
CA SER A 109 -20.20 -13.29 -4.08
C SER A 109 -19.32 -12.24 -4.79
N LEU A 110 -18.32 -11.70 -4.11
CA LEU A 110 -17.38 -10.73 -4.68
C LEU A 110 -16.46 -11.38 -5.70
N LEU A 111 -15.90 -12.54 -5.37
CA LEU A 111 -15.00 -13.28 -6.27
C LEU A 111 -15.68 -13.64 -7.60
N ALA A 112 -16.98 -13.95 -7.57
CA ALA A 112 -17.75 -14.27 -8.77
C ALA A 112 -17.96 -13.07 -9.70
N LYS A 113 -17.84 -11.83 -9.21
CA LYS A 113 -18.19 -10.60 -9.94
C LYS A 113 -16.99 -9.72 -10.27
N ASP A 114 -15.91 -9.84 -9.55
CA ASP A 114 -14.88 -8.80 -9.45
C ASP A 114 -13.55 -9.19 -10.06
N HIS A 115 -13.40 -10.47 -10.41
CA HIS A 115 -12.17 -11.05 -10.98
C HIS A 115 -10.90 -10.88 -10.13
N ARG A 116 -11.01 -10.28 -8.93
CA ARG A 116 -9.90 -10.20 -7.95
C ARG A 116 -9.63 -11.56 -7.34
N SER A 117 -8.39 -11.79 -6.93
CA SER A 117 -8.06 -12.92 -6.05
C SER A 117 -8.74 -12.76 -4.67
N PRO A 118 -8.93 -13.85 -3.91
CA PRO A 118 -9.44 -13.76 -2.55
C PRO A 118 -8.62 -12.84 -1.64
N THR A 119 -7.29 -12.85 -1.77
CA THR A 119 -6.38 -12.01 -0.99
C THR A 119 -6.52 -10.53 -1.33
N GLU A 120 -6.65 -10.20 -2.62
CA GLU A 120 -6.93 -8.84 -3.07
C GLU A 120 -8.27 -8.33 -2.53
N ALA A 121 -9.33 -9.13 -2.62
CA ALA A 121 -10.63 -8.74 -2.13
C ALA A 121 -10.63 -8.49 -0.61
N ILE A 122 -10.00 -9.37 0.17
CA ILE A 122 -9.88 -9.24 1.64
C ILE A 122 -9.02 -8.03 2.01
N PHE A 123 -7.80 -7.94 1.48
CA PHE A 123 -6.88 -6.87 1.84
C PHE A 123 -7.44 -5.51 1.45
N GLN A 124 -7.85 -5.34 0.19
CA GLN A 124 -8.29 -4.05 -0.32
C GLN A 124 -9.56 -3.54 0.38
N SER A 125 -10.52 -4.43 0.69
CA SER A 125 -11.71 -4.01 1.43
C SER A 125 -11.42 -3.64 2.88
N ALA A 126 -10.58 -4.41 3.57
CA ALA A 126 -10.16 -4.09 4.94
C ALA A 126 -9.36 -2.78 4.99
N ALA A 127 -8.49 -2.55 3.99
CA ALA A 127 -7.70 -1.34 3.87
C ALA A 127 -8.54 -0.10 3.56
N MET A 128 -9.56 -0.23 2.68
CA MET A 128 -10.52 0.86 2.40
C MET A 128 -11.30 1.24 3.66
N GLU A 129 -11.81 0.26 4.39
CA GLU A 129 -12.55 0.51 5.64
C GLU A 129 -11.68 1.17 6.69
N TYR A 130 -10.46 0.65 6.89
CA TYR A 130 -9.51 1.24 7.83
C TYR A 130 -9.20 2.71 7.48
N ALA A 131 -8.89 2.98 6.21
CA ALA A 131 -8.54 4.32 5.75
C ALA A 131 -9.70 5.32 5.83
N ASN A 132 -10.94 4.85 5.72
CA ASN A 132 -12.14 5.68 5.82
C ASN A 132 -12.39 6.22 7.24
N GLY A 133 -11.85 5.60 8.27
CA GLY A 133 -12.02 6.03 9.66
C GLY A 133 -13.47 5.91 10.13
N ALA A 134 -14.19 7.04 10.22
CA ALA A 134 -15.59 7.06 10.65
C ALA A 134 -16.59 6.74 9.52
N ASP A 135 -16.17 6.82 8.28
CA ASP A 135 -16.99 6.47 7.11
C ASP A 135 -16.91 4.95 6.84
N THR A 136 -17.98 4.36 6.31
CA THR A 136 -18.04 2.92 6.04
C THR A 136 -17.85 2.61 4.57
N TYR A 137 -16.95 1.68 4.24
CA TYR A 137 -16.81 1.17 2.88
C TYR A 137 -17.80 0.03 2.61
N ASN A 138 -18.67 0.22 1.62
CA ASN A 138 -19.64 -0.78 1.23
C ASN A 138 -19.11 -1.60 0.04
N LEU A 139 -18.84 -2.87 0.29
CA LEU A 139 -18.32 -3.80 -0.72
C LEU A 139 -19.27 -4.03 -1.90
N ALA A 140 -20.58 -4.01 -1.68
CA ALA A 140 -21.56 -4.27 -2.73
C ALA A 140 -21.71 -3.08 -3.70
N THR A 141 -21.69 -1.87 -3.17
CA THR A 141 -21.76 -0.62 -3.96
C THR A 141 -20.39 -0.09 -4.36
N ARG A 142 -19.32 -0.61 -3.75
CA ARG A 142 -17.93 -0.19 -3.95
C ARG A 142 -17.71 1.30 -3.67
N ALA A 143 -18.47 1.83 -2.74
CA ALA A 143 -18.43 3.23 -2.33
C ALA A 143 -18.30 3.36 -0.82
N SER A 144 -17.66 4.43 -0.40
CA SER A 144 -17.61 4.86 1.00
C SER A 144 -18.81 5.77 1.28
N THR A 145 -19.41 5.59 2.43
CA THR A 145 -20.55 6.40 2.87
C THR A 145 -20.31 6.95 4.27
N GLY A 146 -20.76 8.14 4.54
CA GLY A 146 -20.63 8.81 5.82
C GLY A 146 -21.45 10.10 5.85
N VAL A 147 -21.04 11.01 6.72
CA VAL A 147 -21.61 12.36 6.80
C VAL A 147 -20.50 13.40 6.60
N ASP A 148 -20.84 14.52 6.00
CA ASP A 148 -19.92 15.64 5.88
C ASP A 148 -19.86 16.48 7.17
N ALA A 149 -19.12 17.59 7.15
CA ALA A 149 -18.98 18.48 8.31
C ALA A 149 -20.29 19.20 8.69
N GLN A 150 -21.28 19.24 7.79
CA GLN A 150 -22.61 19.81 7.99
C GLN A 150 -23.60 18.76 8.49
N GLY A 151 -23.23 17.47 8.51
CA GLY A 151 -24.08 16.35 8.90
C GLY A 151 -24.91 15.77 7.76
N ASP A 152 -24.68 16.22 6.52
CA ASP A 152 -25.36 15.71 5.34
C ASP A 152 -24.72 14.39 4.86
N ALA A 153 -25.56 13.48 4.36
CA ALA A 153 -25.09 12.21 3.82
C ALA A 153 -24.17 12.41 2.61
N LYS A 154 -22.99 11.81 2.66
CA LYS A 154 -22.03 11.79 1.54
C LYS A 154 -21.76 10.37 1.05
N SER A 155 -21.45 10.24 -0.23
CA SER A 155 -20.95 9.00 -0.84
C SER A 155 -19.84 9.36 -1.81
N TYR A 156 -18.75 8.57 -1.77
CA TYR A 156 -17.57 8.79 -2.62
C TYR A 156 -16.88 7.47 -2.93
N GLN A 157 -15.99 7.51 -3.92
CA GLN A 157 -15.15 6.38 -4.32
C GLN A 157 -13.68 6.74 -4.16
N GLY A 158 -12.85 5.73 -3.87
CA GLY A 158 -11.42 5.92 -3.66
C GLY A 158 -11.07 6.52 -2.29
N LEU A 159 -9.80 6.88 -2.12
CA LEU A 159 -9.25 7.54 -0.93
C LEU A 159 -8.68 8.91 -1.30
N TYR A 160 -8.62 9.79 -0.33
CA TYR A 160 -8.11 11.15 -0.51
C TYR A 160 -6.95 11.46 0.43
N GLY A 161 -6.10 12.35 0.03
CA GLY A 161 -4.95 12.94 0.70
C GLY A 161 -4.57 12.42 2.09
N ASP A 162 -5.31 12.81 3.14
CA ASP A 162 -5.00 12.39 4.51
C ASP A 162 -5.29 10.89 4.77
N GLN A 163 -6.31 10.33 4.13
CA GLN A 163 -6.61 8.89 4.21
C GLN A 163 -5.46 8.08 3.60
N ILE A 164 -4.97 8.50 2.44
CA ILE A 164 -3.83 7.88 1.76
C ILE A 164 -2.59 7.96 2.65
N ARG A 165 -2.28 9.16 3.14
CA ARG A 165 -1.12 9.41 4.00
C ARG A 165 -1.13 8.56 5.26
N THR A 166 -2.27 8.49 5.95
CA THR A 166 -2.43 7.69 7.17
C THR A 166 -2.29 6.21 6.86
N MET A 167 -3.00 5.71 5.86
CA MET A 167 -2.99 4.29 5.53
C MET A 167 -1.59 3.80 5.12
N VAL A 168 -0.89 4.50 4.22
CA VAL A 168 0.47 4.10 3.82
C VAL A 168 1.45 4.24 4.98
N GLY A 169 1.28 5.25 5.83
CA GLY A 169 2.09 5.44 7.04
C GLY A 169 1.95 4.28 8.01
N ASP A 170 0.74 3.85 8.27
CA ASP A 170 0.44 2.75 9.19
C ASP A 170 0.85 1.38 8.63
N LEU A 171 0.69 1.15 7.33
CA LEU A 171 1.16 -0.08 6.66
C LEU A 171 2.68 -0.24 6.72
N PHE A 172 3.42 0.85 6.50
CA PHE A 172 4.88 0.80 6.44
C PHE A 172 5.57 1.13 7.78
N GLY A 173 4.82 1.60 8.80
CA GLY A 173 5.35 1.99 10.11
C GLY A 173 6.22 3.23 10.06
N ILE A 174 5.98 4.13 9.10
CA ILE A 174 6.75 5.38 8.89
C ILE A 174 5.81 6.53 8.53
N GLU A 175 6.15 7.74 8.95
CA GLU A 175 5.39 8.92 8.57
C GLU A 175 5.45 9.18 7.07
N TYR A 176 4.31 9.59 6.48
CA TYR A 176 4.20 10.02 5.09
C TYR A 176 3.74 11.47 5.01
N LYS A 177 4.14 12.13 3.93
CA LYS A 177 3.69 13.48 3.58
C LYS A 177 3.01 13.43 2.22
N THR A 178 1.83 14.02 2.15
CA THR A 178 1.15 14.31 0.88
C THR A 178 1.49 15.72 0.44
N THR A 179 1.94 15.87 -0.79
CA THR A 179 2.11 17.17 -1.45
C THR A 179 1.12 17.22 -2.61
N LYS A 180 0.13 18.10 -2.52
CA LYS A 180 -0.78 18.40 -3.64
C LYS A 180 -0.04 19.18 -4.70
N ILE A 181 -0.41 18.97 -5.94
CA ILE A 181 0.17 19.61 -7.13
C ILE A 181 -0.95 20.34 -7.83
N SER A 182 -0.78 21.63 -8.04
CA SER A 182 -1.75 22.51 -8.68
C SER A 182 -1.15 23.30 -9.85
N THR A 183 0.18 23.25 -9.97
CA THR A 183 0.93 23.96 -11.02
C THR A 183 2.04 23.09 -11.57
N ASN A 184 2.49 23.38 -12.81
CA ASN A 184 3.61 22.68 -13.42
C ASN A 184 4.93 22.86 -12.64
N ASP A 185 5.13 24.01 -11.99
CA ASP A 185 6.31 24.24 -11.16
C ASP A 185 6.32 23.34 -9.92
N GLU A 186 5.16 23.13 -9.28
CA GLU A 186 5.02 22.18 -8.17
C GLU A 186 5.24 20.75 -8.63
N ALA A 187 4.74 20.38 -9.83
CA ALA A 187 4.98 19.07 -10.43
C ALA A 187 6.46 18.83 -10.71
N ALA A 188 7.17 19.82 -11.27
CA ALA A 188 8.61 19.77 -11.53
C ALA A 188 9.41 19.62 -10.21
N ALA A 189 9.03 20.40 -9.18
CA ALA A 189 9.67 20.32 -7.87
C ALA A 189 9.43 18.94 -7.21
N ALA A 190 8.24 18.38 -7.36
CA ALA A 190 7.92 17.02 -6.90
C ALA A 190 8.78 15.99 -7.65
N LEU A 191 8.78 16.00 -8.98
CA LEU A 191 9.55 15.07 -9.82
C LEU A 191 11.04 15.05 -9.47
N ALA A 192 11.65 16.22 -9.23
CA ALA A 192 13.04 16.34 -8.82
C ALA A 192 13.38 15.60 -7.52
N THR A 193 12.37 15.26 -6.70
CA THR A 193 12.55 14.56 -5.43
C THR A 193 12.19 13.08 -5.51
N LEU A 194 11.36 12.64 -6.46
CA LEU A 194 10.78 11.29 -6.49
C LEU A 194 11.85 10.19 -6.51
N ASN A 195 12.83 10.23 -7.40
CA ASN A 195 13.91 9.23 -7.45
C ASN A 195 14.68 9.11 -6.13
N ARG A 196 14.84 10.22 -5.40
CA ARG A 196 15.56 10.25 -4.12
C ARG A 196 14.69 9.78 -2.96
N SER A 197 13.37 9.80 -3.14
CA SER A 197 12.38 9.37 -2.15
C SER A 197 12.01 7.90 -2.33
N ASN A 198 12.11 7.38 -3.56
CA ASN A 198 11.84 5.97 -3.87
C ASN A 198 13.03 5.09 -3.47
N VAL A 199 13.07 4.68 -2.23
CA VAL A 199 14.10 3.81 -1.65
C VAL A 199 13.46 2.58 -1.02
N PRO A 200 14.20 1.47 -0.80
CA PRO A 200 13.66 0.27 -0.18
C PRO A 200 12.86 0.55 1.09
N ASN A 201 11.72 -0.08 1.23
CA ASN A 201 10.76 0.05 2.33
C ASN A 201 10.11 1.44 2.48
N ARG A 202 10.17 2.28 1.44
CA ARG A 202 9.57 3.61 1.38
C ARG A 202 8.99 3.87 0.01
N PRO A 203 7.89 3.20 -0.35
CA PRO A 203 7.26 3.39 -1.66
C PRO A 203 6.83 4.84 -1.85
N VAL A 204 6.82 5.24 -3.10
CA VAL A 204 6.30 6.53 -3.53
C VAL A 204 5.01 6.28 -4.30
N LEU A 205 3.93 6.89 -3.86
CA LEU A 205 2.65 6.84 -4.56
C LEU A 205 2.41 8.19 -5.24
N VAL A 206 1.78 8.14 -6.41
CA VAL A 206 1.46 9.34 -7.19
C VAL A 206 0.00 9.26 -7.63
N ASP A 207 -0.73 10.35 -7.41
CA ASP A 207 -2.06 10.52 -7.97
C ASP A 207 -1.93 11.24 -9.32
N LEU A 208 -2.43 10.61 -10.38
CA LEU A 208 -2.51 11.16 -11.72
C LEU A 208 -3.96 11.54 -12.04
N VAL A 209 -4.18 12.70 -12.62
CA VAL A 209 -5.49 13.12 -13.15
C VAL A 209 -5.83 12.23 -14.34
N ILE A 210 -7.01 11.60 -14.31
CA ILE A 210 -7.53 10.82 -15.44
C ILE A 210 -8.57 11.68 -16.20
N ASP A 211 -9.41 12.37 -15.46
CA ASP A 211 -10.43 13.27 -15.98
C ASP A 211 -10.71 14.39 -14.96
N GLU A 212 -11.63 15.31 -15.29
CA GLU A 212 -11.95 16.49 -14.46
C GLU A 212 -12.39 16.16 -13.01
N LYS A 213 -12.77 14.92 -12.72
CA LYS A 213 -13.38 14.51 -11.44
C LYS A 213 -12.68 13.35 -10.76
N SER A 214 -11.73 12.69 -11.43
CA SER A 214 -11.12 11.48 -10.94
C SER A 214 -9.60 11.48 -11.08
N ASN A 215 -8.96 11.01 -10.02
CA ASN A 215 -7.53 10.72 -9.97
C ASN A 215 -7.30 9.21 -9.88
N HIS A 216 -6.18 8.77 -10.39
CA HIS A 216 -5.73 7.39 -10.32
C HIS A 216 -4.42 7.30 -9.55
N CYS A 217 -4.40 6.51 -8.48
CA CYS A 217 -3.21 6.32 -7.67
C CYS A 217 -2.36 5.18 -8.23
N VAL A 218 -1.09 5.46 -8.50
CA VAL A 218 -0.12 4.53 -9.09
C VAL A 218 1.17 4.48 -8.26
N ALA A 219 1.90 3.37 -8.36
CA ALA A 219 3.23 3.25 -7.75
C ALA A 219 4.30 3.86 -8.66
N PHE A 220 5.10 4.77 -8.13
CA PHE A 220 6.25 5.32 -8.83
C PHE A 220 7.40 4.30 -8.87
N GLU A 221 7.87 3.96 -10.07
CA GLU A 221 8.93 2.99 -10.29
C GLU A 221 10.28 3.65 -10.62
N GLY A 222 10.28 4.87 -11.17
CA GLY A 222 11.50 5.59 -11.48
C GLY A 222 11.32 6.74 -12.47
N TYR A 223 12.33 7.60 -12.53
CA TYR A 223 12.45 8.67 -13.53
C TYR A 223 13.85 8.62 -14.13
N ALA A 224 13.92 8.47 -15.44
CA ALA A 224 15.18 8.46 -16.20
C ALA A 224 14.93 8.89 -17.65
N ASN A 225 15.90 9.61 -18.23
CA ASN A 225 15.89 10.03 -19.65
C ASN A 225 14.60 10.76 -20.07
N GLY A 226 14.04 11.60 -19.19
CA GLY A 226 12.81 12.35 -19.46
C GLY A 226 11.54 11.49 -19.43
N MET A 227 11.62 10.26 -18.93
CA MET A 227 10.47 9.34 -18.79
C MET A 227 10.22 9.01 -17.34
N VAL A 228 8.97 9.18 -16.90
CA VAL A 228 8.49 8.81 -15.56
C VAL A 228 7.76 7.47 -15.68
N THR A 229 8.18 6.49 -14.90
CA THR A 229 7.67 5.12 -14.97
C THR A 229 6.87 4.78 -13.72
N PHE A 230 5.74 4.12 -13.94
CA PHE A 230 4.78 3.72 -12.91
C PHE A 230 4.36 2.26 -13.06
N ARG A 231 3.80 1.72 -11.97
CA ARG A 231 2.99 0.50 -11.96
C ARG A 231 1.53 0.88 -11.76
N ASP A 232 0.68 0.44 -12.66
CA ASP A 232 -0.76 0.68 -12.62
C ASP A 232 -1.48 -0.48 -11.91
N PRO A 233 -2.17 -0.23 -10.79
CA PRO A 233 -2.93 -1.27 -10.09
C PRO A 233 -4.19 -1.72 -10.83
N GLN A 234 -4.65 -0.98 -11.83
CA GLN A 234 -5.84 -1.35 -12.60
C GLN A 234 -5.52 -2.38 -13.69
N THR A 235 -4.35 -2.31 -14.27
CA THR A 235 -3.92 -3.23 -15.34
C THR A 235 -2.87 -4.23 -14.88
N GLY A 236 -2.24 -4.00 -13.74
CA GLY A 236 -1.07 -4.73 -13.27
C GLY A 236 0.17 -4.50 -14.15
N GLN A 237 0.13 -3.50 -15.05
CA GLN A 237 1.19 -3.27 -16.01
C GLN A 237 2.08 -2.09 -15.62
N LYS A 238 3.30 -2.13 -16.11
CA LYS A 238 4.22 -1.00 -16.08
C LYS A 238 3.98 -0.11 -17.29
N PHE A 239 3.89 1.19 -17.06
CA PHE A 239 3.79 2.18 -18.13
C PHE A 239 4.72 3.37 -17.86
N SER A 240 4.99 4.15 -18.88
CA SER A 240 5.81 5.35 -18.76
C SER A 240 5.16 6.51 -19.50
N ILE A 241 5.26 7.69 -18.91
CA ILE A 241 4.85 8.96 -19.52
C ILE A 241 6.07 9.86 -19.63
N THR A 242 6.03 10.84 -20.51
CA THR A 242 7.07 11.87 -20.61
C THR A 242 7.04 12.78 -19.38
N GLU A 243 8.15 13.45 -19.12
CA GLU A 243 8.21 14.50 -18.10
C GLU A 243 7.11 15.55 -18.32
N HIS A 244 6.90 15.95 -19.57
CA HIS A 244 5.86 16.93 -19.93
C HIS A 244 4.46 16.45 -19.54
N GLU A 245 4.09 15.20 -19.89
CA GLU A 245 2.81 14.61 -19.49
C GLU A 245 2.69 14.49 -17.96
N PHE A 246 3.79 14.20 -17.25
CA PHE A 246 3.77 14.20 -15.79
C PHE A 246 3.46 15.58 -15.22
N LEU A 247 4.05 16.66 -15.77
CA LEU A 247 3.81 18.02 -15.31
C LEU A 247 2.35 18.46 -15.50
N GLU A 248 1.66 17.89 -16.49
CA GLU A 248 0.26 18.18 -16.78
C GLU A 248 -0.73 17.31 -16.00
N THR A 249 -0.32 16.09 -15.60
CA THR A 249 -1.26 15.11 -15.05
C THR A 249 -1.05 14.78 -13.57
N ALA A 250 0.08 15.14 -12.97
CA ALA A 250 0.31 14.87 -11.55
C ALA A 250 -0.61 15.73 -10.67
N ALA A 251 -1.39 15.10 -9.79
CA ALA A 251 -2.30 15.76 -8.85
C ALA A 251 -1.76 15.78 -7.41
N ALA A 252 -1.06 14.72 -7.00
CA ALA A 252 -0.42 14.64 -5.69
C ALA A 252 0.71 13.62 -5.69
N VAL A 253 1.64 13.79 -4.73
CA VAL A 253 2.66 12.78 -4.42
C VAL A 253 2.65 12.47 -2.93
N HIS A 254 2.84 11.19 -2.60
CA HIS A 254 2.87 10.68 -1.24
C HIS A 254 4.25 10.05 -1.00
N VAL A 255 5.05 10.68 -0.15
CA VAL A 255 6.44 10.30 0.10
C VAL A 255 6.74 10.23 1.60
N ALA A 256 7.58 9.28 1.99
CA ALA A 256 8.14 9.28 3.32
C ALA A 256 9.22 10.37 3.42
N PRO A 257 9.24 11.20 4.47
CA PRO A 257 10.32 12.16 4.69
C PRO A 257 11.66 11.44 4.82
N LYS A 258 12.73 12.10 4.40
CA LYS A 258 14.08 11.54 4.55
C LYS A 258 14.36 11.23 6.02
N PRO A 259 15.00 10.08 6.33
CA PRO A 259 15.44 9.83 7.68
C PRO A 259 16.37 10.97 8.10
N VAL A 260 16.05 11.58 9.23
CA VAL A 260 16.98 12.51 9.86
C VAL A 260 18.15 11.67 10.40
N ILE A 261 19.24 11.62 9.65
CA ILE A 261 20.48 11.03 10.15
C ILE A 261 20.96 11.98 11.25
N ARG A 262 20.58 11.72 12.49
CA ARG A 262 21.19 12.39 13.64
C ARG A 262 22.65 11.96 13.63
N LYS A 263 23.54 12.88 13.30
CA LYS A 263 25.00 12.66 13.50
C LYS A 263 25.16 12.22 14.95
N PRO A 264 25.88 11.13 15.23
CA PRO A 264 26.15 10.74 16.60
C PRO A 264 26.73 11.97 17.31
N ARG A 265 26.17 12.33 18.46
CA ARG A 265 26.70 13.37 19.30
C ARG A 265 28.17 13.01 19.54
N ARG A 266 29.09 13.80 19.04
CA ARG A 266 30.51 13.66 19.40
C ARG A 266 30.53 13.75 20.93
N MET A 267 30.74 12.65 21.62
CA MET A 267 31.09 12.68 23.05
C MET A 267 32.37 13.50 23.11
N MET A 268 32.27 14.70 23.67
CA MET A 268 33.48 15.45 24.01
C MET A 268 34.20 14.67 25.10
N LEU A 269 35.40 14.18 24.76
CA LEU A 269 36.32 13.44 25.63
C LEU A 269 36.99 14.38 26.67
N ASP A 270 36.42 15.56 26.93
CA ASP A 270 37.04 16.62 27.73
C ASP A 270 36.60 16.65 29.21
N GLU A 271 35.89 15.59 29.68
CA GLU A 271 35.52 15.51 31.12
C GLU A 271 36.10 14.28 31.84
N MET A 272 37.33 13.90 31.51
CA MET A 272 38.13 12.95 32.31
C MET A 272 39.54 13.53 32.48
N GLU A 273 39.68 14.57 33.28
CA GLU A 273 40.92 14.87 34.01
C GLU A 273 40.74 14.61 35.49
N PRO A 274 41.76 14.01 36.15
CA PRO A 274 41.70 13.38 37.48
C PRO A 274 41.58 14.42 38.63
#